data_552f8ec3995d2f5c4f3be8ff029871af
#
_entry.id   552f8ec3995d2f5c4f3be8ff029871af
#
_cell.length_a   1.000
_cell.length_b   1.000
_cell.length_c   1.000
_cell.angle_alpha   90.00
_cell.angle_beta   90.00
_cell.angle_gamma   90.00
#
_symmetry.space_group_name_H-M   'P 1'
#
loop_
_entity.id
_entity.type
_entity.pdbx_description
1 polymer ?
#
loop_
_entity_poly.entity_id
_entity_poly.type
_entity_poly.pdbx_seq_one_letter_code
_entity_poly.pdbx_strand_id
1 'polypeptide(L)'
;TQNPIETEGTYALPEAQVDRFMMKVLLGYPTEEEEFVIAQRALAAPVQVLPVATTAQLSALQAECRSVYVDPSLLQYAVKLVAATRAPAQHGVQDIAQFIACGASPRATICLAEGAQALAMLRGRAYVLPEDMTDLAADVLRHRLSLSYEALSDGLDADALIARIMAKIPAPARPLHHLQNSLGTHHEQQAA
;
A
#
# COMPACT_ATOMS: atom_id res chain seq x y z
N THR A 1 14.73 -2.18 -7.82
CA THR A 1 14.06 -3.10 -8.79
C THR A 1 14.78 -4.43 -8.78
N GLN A 2 14.01 -5.51 -8.86
CA GLN A 2 14.53 -6.88 -9.00
C GLN A 2 13.83 -7.54 -10.19
N ASN A 3 14.60 -8.31 -10.97
CA ASN A 3 14.04 -9.15 -12.01
C ASN A 3 13.89 -10.57 -11.43
N PRO A 4 12.66 -11.11 -11.29
CA PRO A 4 12.47 -12.44 -10.70
C PRO A 4 13.03 -13.59 -11.56
N ILE A 5 13.34 -13.33 -12.83
CA ILE A 5 13.88 -14.35 -13.76
C ILE A 5 15.38 -14.52 -13.59
N GLU A 6 16.09 -13.50 -13.12
CA GLU A 6 17.55 -13.54 -12.90
C GLU A 6 17.86 -14.07 -11.48
N THR A 7 17.66 -15.35 -11.24
CA THR A 7 17.99 -15.99 -9.95
C THR A 7 19.41 -16.55 -9.88
N GLU A 8 20.09 -16.73 -11.00
CA GLU A 8 21.49 -17.20 -11.01
C GLU A 8 22.45 -16.07 -10.57
N GLY A 9 23.05 -16.25 -9.39
CA GLY A 9 24.06 -15.33 -8.86
C GLY A 9 23.54 -14.20 -7.99
N THR A 10 22.23 -14.07 -7.76
CA THR A 10 21.67 -13.09 -6.83
C THR A 10 21.06 -13.77 -5.62
N TYR A 11 21.53 -13.41 -4.40
CA TYR A 11 20.88 -13.82 -3.17
C TYR A 11 19.64 -12.96 -2.94
N ALA A 12 18.51 -13.62 -2.60
CA ALA A 12 17.33 -12.89 -2.14
C ALA A 12 17.68 -12.04 -0.91
N LEU A 13 17.18 -10.81 -0.86
CA LEU A 13 17.38 -9.97 0.33
C LEU A 13 16.76 -10.65 1.56
N PRO A 14 17.44 -10.62 2.72
CA PRO A 14 16.87 -11.11 3.97
C PRO A 14 15.52 -10.41 4.27
N GLU A 15 14.55 -11.14 4.85
CA GLU A 15 13.22 -10.63 5.18
C GLU A 15 13.26 -9.32 5.97
N ALA A 16 14.19 -9.19 6.94
CA ALA A 16 14.35 -7.97 7.72
C ALA A 16 14.78 -6.75 6.89
N GLN A 17 15.46 -6.96 5.76
CA GLN A 17 15.81 -5.89 4.83
C GLN A 17 14.63 -5.55 3.92
N VAL A 18 13.90 -6.56 3.45
CA VAL A 18 12.73 -6.40 2.59
C VAL A 18 11.59 -5.67 3.34
N ASP A 19 11.38 -5.96 4.63
CA ASP A 19 10.39 -5.29 5.49
C ASP A 19 10.59 -3.76 5.59
N ARG A 20 11.81 -3.27 5.32
CA ARG A 20 12.13 -1.82 5.38
C ARG A 20 11.64 -1.04 4.16
N PHE A 21 11.31 -1.69 3.06
CA PHE A 21 10.72 -1.01 1.90
C PHE A 21 9.25 -0.71 2.14
N MET A 22 8.79 0.46 1.71
CA MET A 22 7.42 0.91 1.92
C MET A 22 6.41 -0.03 1.26
N MET A 23 6.63 -0.38 0.00
CA MET A 23 5.77 -1.25 -0.79
C MET A 23 6.56 -2.06 -1.82
N LYS A 24 5.96 -3.16 -2.28
CA LYS A 24 6.41 -3.98 -3.41
C LYS A 24 5.39 -3.91 -4.52
N VAL A 25 5.71 -3.16 -5.56
CA VAL A 25 4.88 -3.04 -6.76
C VAL A 25 5.27 -4.14 -7.74
N LEU A 26 4.27 -4.85 -8.25
CA LEU A 26 4.46 -5.87 -9.29
C LEU A 26 4.25 -5.21 -10.66
N LEU A 27 5.22 -5.40 -11.55
CA LEU A 27 5.12 -4.96 -12.93
C LEU A 27 4.96 -6.21 -13.81
N GLY A 28 3.87 -6.26 -14.57
CA GLY A 28 3.64 -7.27 -15.58
C GLY A 28 4.33 -6.93 -16.91
N TYR A 29 4.24 -7.85 -17.85
CA TYR A 29 4.63 -7.56 -19.23
C TYR A 29 3.65 -6.54 -19.84
N PRO A 30 4.13 -5.65 -20.74
CA PRO A 30 3.26 -4.77 -21.50
C PRO A 30 2.35 -5.58 -22.44
N THR A 31 1.24 -5.00 -22.85
CA THR A 31 0.43 -5.53 -23.95
C THR A 31 1.17 -5.41 -25.29
N GLU A 32 0.73 -6.13 -26.31
CA GLU A 32 1.36 -6.06 -27.66
C GLU A 32 1.35 -4.62 -28.21
N GLU A 33 0.27 -3.86 -27.97
CA GLU A 33 0.17 -2.46 -28.38
C GLU A 33 1.15 -1.56 -27.63
N GLU A 34 1.31 -1.77 -26.31
CA GLU A 34 2.29 -1.03 -25.50
C GLU A 34 3.73 -1.39 -25.90
N GLU A 35 4.00 -2.67 -26.15
CA GLU A 35 5.31 -3.15 -26.60
C GLU A 35 5.68 -2.52 -27.96
N PHE A 36 4.72 -2.44 -28.88
CA PHE A 36 4.90 -1.74 -30.16
C PHE A 36 5.29 -0.26 -29.96
N VAL A 37 4.61 0.46 -29.06
CA VAL A 37 4.95 1.85 -28.73
C VAL A 37 6.32 1.98 -28.08
N ILE A 38 6.69 1.03 -27.22
CA ILE A 38 8.04 0.98 -26.59
C ILE A 38 9.10 0.82 -27.69
N ALA A 39 8.90 -0.12 -28.62
CA ALA A 39 9.81 -0.36 -29.72
C ALA A 39 9.95 0.88 -30.64
N GLN A 40 8.84 1.52 -31.00
CA GLN A 40 8.87 2.77 -31.77
C GLN A 40 9.67 3.87 -31.07
N ARG A 41 9.47 4.05 -29.75
CA ARG A 41 10.20 5.06 -28.97
C ARG A 41 11.68 4.74 -28.85
N ALA A 42 12.05 3.46 -28.73
CA ALA A 42 13.46 3.04 -28.67
C ALA A 42 14.22 3.31 -29.97
N LEU A 43 13.54 3.28 -31.13
CA LEU A 43 14.11 3.57 -32.45
C LEU A 43 14.08 5.07 -32.79
N ALA A 44 13.32 5.88 -32.03
CA ALA A 44 13.27 7.33 -32.27
C ALA A 44 14.45 8.06 -31.61
N ALA A 45 14.58 9.35 -31.89
CA ALA A 45 15.57 10.19 -31.22
C ALA A 45 15.31 10.23 -29.70
N PRO A 46 16.37 10.19 -28.84
CA PRO A 46 16.25 10.25 -27.43
C PRO A 46 15.43 11.46 -26.96
N VAL A 47 14.42 11.22 -26.11
CA VAL A 47 13.63 12.31 -25.52
C VAL A 47 14.46 12.97 -24.43
N GLN A 48 14.62 14.29 -24.52
CA GLN A 48 15.28 15.06 -23.48
C GLN A 48 14.35 15.22 -22.26
N VAL A 49 14.77 14.69 -21.12
CA VAL A 49 14.05 14.83 -19.85
C VAL A 49 14.36 16.19 -19.24
N LEU A 50 13.31 16.98 -19.01
CA LEU A 50 13.44 18.29 -18.35
C LEU A 50 13.06 18.17 -16.86
N PRO A 51 13.68 18.96 -15.96
CA PRO A 51 13.31 19.00 -14.56
C PRO A 51 11.88 19.56 -14.42
N VAL A 52 11.00 18.84 -13.69
CA VAL A 52 9.59 19.24 -13.46
C VAL A 52 9.36 19.82 -12.08
N ALA A 53 10.29 19.61 -11.16
CA ALA A 53 10.22 20.15 -9.79
C ALA A 53 11.63 20.34 -9.21
N THR A 54 11.75 21.27 -8.28
CA THR A 54 12.95 21.47 -7.47
C THR A 54 12.91 20.62 -6.20
N THR A 55 14.05 20.41 -5.55
CA THR A 55 14.13 19.71 -4.25
C THR A 55 13.34 20.43 -3.16
N ALA A 56 13.29 21.76 -3.19
CA ALA A 56 12.48 22.56 -2.26
C ALA A 56 10.98 22.31 -2.44
N GLN A 57 10.50 22.25 -3.69
CA GLN A 57 9.11 21.91 -3.99
C GLN A 57 8.77 20.47 -3.56
N LEU A 58 9.67 19.51 -3.78
CA LEU A 58 9.47 18.14 -3.32
C LEU A 58 9.36 18.07 -1.79
N SER A 59 10.23 18.79 -1.05
CA SER A 59 10.17 18.84 0.40
C SER A 59 8.87 19.49 0.92
N ALA A 60 8.37 20.51 0.22
CA ALA A 60 7.08 21.12 0.55
C ALA A 60 5.92 20.14 0.33
N LEU A 61 5.90 19.43 -0.80
CA LEU A 61 4.89 18.39 -1.08
C LEU A 61 4.92 17.25 -0.06
N GLN A 62 6.10 16.84 0.40
CA GLN A 62 6.22 15.84 1.46
C GLN A 62 5.67 16.32 2.80
N ALA A 63 5.84 17.62 3.13
CA ALA A 63 5.27 18.21 4.34
C ALA A 63 3.74 18.29 4.24
N GLU A 64 3.22 18.70 3.09
CA GLU A 64 1.79 18.74 2.81
C GLU A 64 1.16 17.32 2.87
N CYS A 65 1.79 16.33 2.29
CA CYS A 65 1.36 14.93 2.36
C CYS A 65 1.19 14.47 3.82
N ARG A 66 2.14 14.80 4.70
CA ARG A 66 2.06 14.47 6.13
C ARG A 66 0.94 15.20 6.87
N SER A 67 0.42 16.30 6.34
CA SER A 67 -0.72 17.03 6.92
C SER A 67 -2.09 16.43 6.54
N VAL A 68 -2.13 15.49 5.59
CA VAL A 68 -3.37 14.81 5.20
C VAL A 68 -3.95 14.07 6.41
N TYR A 69 -5.20 14.36 6.74
CA TYR A 69 -5.85 13.79 7.93
C TYR A 69 -6.14 12.30 7.78
N VAL A 70 -5.82 11.53 8.81
CA VAL A 70 -6.15 10.11 8.92
C VAL A 70 -7.06 9.91 10.13
N ASP A 71 -8.27 9.44 9.90
CA ASP A 71 -9.21 9.15 10.98
C ASP A 71 -8.69 8.02 11.89
N PRO A 72 -8.79 8.13 13.22
CA PRO A 72 -8.38 7.06 14.15
C PRO A 72 -9.00 5.69 13.84
N SER A 73 -10.23 5.64 13.32
CA SER A 73 -10.87 4.39 12.91
C SER A 73 -10.15 3.71 11.75
N LEU A 74 -9.59 4.49 10.82
CA LEU A 74 -8.76 3.98 9.72
C LEU A 74 -7.41 3.46 10.21
N LEU A 75 -6.79 4.14 11.19
CA LEU A 75 -5.58 3.62 11.83
C LEU A 75 -5.85 2.30 12.56
N GLN A 76 -6.99 2.20 13.26
CA GLN A 76 -7.41 0.95 13.89
C GLN A 76 -7.67 -0.16 12.86
N TYR A 77 -8.24 0.19 11.71
CA TYR A 77 -8.42 -0.74 10.61
C TYR A 77 -7.09 -1.27 10.08
N ALA A 78 -6.12 -0.37 9.82
CA ALA A 78 -4.77 -0.75 9.41
C ALA A 78 -4.09 -1.68 10.43
N VAL A 79 -4.20 -1.37 11.74
CA VAL A 79 -3.69 -2.23 12.83
C VAL A 79 -4.35 -3.61 12.79
N LYS A 80 -5.68 -3.68 12.60
CA LYS A 80 -6.41 -4.95 12.53
C LYS A 80 -5.97 -5.80 11.33
N LEU A 81 -5.83 -5.20 10.14
CA LEU A 81 -5.32 -5.88 8.95
C LEU A 81 -3.95 -6.50 9.21
N VAL A 82 -3.01 -5.70 9.74
CA VAL A 82 -1.65 -6.15 10.01
C VAL A 82 -1.63 -7.20 11.13
N ALA A 83 -2.42 -7.03 12.19
CA ALA A 83 -2.54 -8.01 13.28
C ALA A 83 -3.10 -9.36 12.80
N ALA A 84 -4.05 -9.33 11.88
CA ALA A 84 -4.63 -10.53 11.28
C ALA A 84 -3.60 -11.36 10.49
N THR A 85 -2.57 -10.75 9.93
CA THR A 85 -1.47 -11.52 9.31
C THR A 85 -0.64 -12.30 10.33
N ARG A 86 -0.56 -11.84 11.59
CA ARG A 86 0.22 -12.49 12.67
C ARG A 86 -0.60 -13.49 13.47
N ALA A 87 -1.89 -13.26 13.61
CA ALA A 87 -2.79 -14.09 14.39
C ALA A 87 -4.14 -14.28 13.65
N PRO A 88 -4.16 -14.95 12.49
CA PRO A 88 -5.36 -15.06 11.66
C PRO A 88 -6.56 -15.63 12.43
N ALA A 89 -6.33 -16.65 13.25
CA ALA A 89 -7.37 -17.31 14.04
C ALA A 89 -8.09 -16.35 14.99
N GLN A 90 -7.37 -15.39 15.60
CA GLN A 90 -7.96 -14.40 16.51
C GLN A 90 -8.79 -13.34 15.79
N HIS A 91 -8.62 -13.22 14.48
CA HIS A 91 -9.32 -12.25 13.63
C HIS A 91 -10.37 -12.89 12.71
N GLY A 92 -10.78 -14.13 13.00
CA GLY A 92 -11.83 -14.81 12.23
C GLY A 92 -11.40 -15.36 10.86
N VAL A 93 -10.09 -15.49 10.63
CA VAL A 93 -9.49 -15.99 9.38
C VAL A 93 -8.70 -17.29 9.66
N GLN A 94 -9.32 -18.23 10.38
CA GLN A 94 -8.68 -19.49 10.81
C GLN A 94 -8.24 -20.36 9.64
N ASP A 95 -8.96 -20.30 8.53
CA ASP A 95 -8.73 -21.06 7.31
C ASP A 95 -7.40 -20.78 6.63
N ILE A 96 -6.79 -19.62 6.91
CA ILE A 96 -5.47 -19.25 6.36
C ILE A 96 -4.33 -19.36 7.38
N ALA A 97 -4.61 -19.67 8.62
CA ALA A 97 -3.59 -19.64 9.68
C ALA A 97 -2.40 -20.58 9.40
N GLN A 98 -2.66 -21.74 8.79
CA GLN A 98 -1.64 -22.71 8.41
C GLN A 98 -0.76 -22.25 7.24
N PHE A 99 -1.21 -21.28 6.44
CA PHE A 99 -0.51 -20.81 5.24
C PHE A 99 0.45 -19.65 5.49
N ILE A 100 0.42 -19.04 6.68
CA ILE A 100 1.29 -17.93 7.04
C ILE A 100 2.31 -18.40 8.07
N ALA A 101 3.58 -18.49 7.66
CA ALA A 101 4.68 -18.81 8.57
C ALA A 101 5.09 -17.61 9.41
N CYS A 102 5.12 -16.40 8.82
CA CYS A 102 5.39 -15.15 9.54
C CYS A 102 4.53 -14.02 8.99
N GLY A 103 3.86 -13.30 9.88
CA GLY A 103 3.03 -12.15 9.52
C GLY A 103 3.81 -10.83 9.53
N ALA A 104 3.19 -9.78 9.01
CA ALA A 104 3.79 -8.46 8.84
C ALA A 104 4.11 -7.76 10.18
N SER A 105 5.22 -7.03 10.21
CA SER A 105 5.64 -6.22 11.35
C SER A 105 4.75 -4.98 11.54
N PRO A 106 4.80 -4.29 12.70
CA PRO A 106 4.10 -3.02 12.89
C PRO A 106 4.48 -1.93 11.90
N ARG A 107 5.62 -2.05 11.23
CA ARG A 107 6.03 -1.14 10.14
C ARG A 107 5.03 -1.15 8.99
N ALA A 108 4.40 -2.27 8.71
CA ALA A 108 3.34 -2.36 7.71
C ALA A 108 2.17 -1.41 8.00
N THR A 109 1.77 -1.26 9.26
CA THR A 109 0.72 -0.32 9.67
C THR A 109 1.11 1.12 9.35
N ILE A 110 2.38 1.49 9.64
CA ILE A 110 2.91 2.83 9.37
C ILE A 110 2.94 3.07 7.85
N CYS A 111 3.51 2.12 7.08
CA CYS A 111 3.57 2.22 5.63
C CYS A 111 2.19 2.31 4.98
N LEU A 112 1.20 1.59 5.51
CA LEU A 112 -0.17 1.64 5.01
C LEU A 112 -0.82 3.02 5.27
N ALA A 113 -0.61 3.60 6.45
CA ALA A 113 -1.12 4.92 6.79
C ALA A 113 -0.45 6.03 5.96
N GLU A 114 0.88 6.03 5.87
CA GLU A 114 1.65 7.01 5.08
C GLU A 114 1.35 6.88 3.57
N GLY A 115 1.24 5.66 3.07
CA GLY A 115 0.86 5.41 1.67
C GLY A 115 -0.55 5.92 1.37
N ALA A 116 -1.50 5.70 2.28
CA ALA A 116 -2.87 6.18 2.14
C ALA A 116 -2.96 7.72 2.17
N GLN A 117 -2.13 8.41 2.99
CA GLN A 117 -2.01 9.87 2.94
C GLN A 117 -1.53 10.36 1.58
N ALA A 118 -0.49 9.73 1.04
CA ALA A 118 0.04 10.09 -0.28
C ALA A 118 -0.98 9.84 -1.39
N LEU A 119 -1.70 8.71 -1.34
CA LEU A 119 -2.73 8.38 -2.33
C LEU A 119 -3.92 9.33 -2.25
N ALA A 120 -4.37 9.70 -1.05
CA ALA A 120 -5.42 10.69 -0.85
C ALA A 120 -5.02 12.06 -1.43
N MET A 121 -3.79 12.51 -1.18
CA MET A 121 -3.25 13.75 -1.74
C MET A 121 -3.19 13.70 -3.27
N LEU A 122 -2.70 12.61 -3.86
CA LEU A 122 -2.68 12.42 -5.31
C LEU A 122 -4.08 12.42 -5.94
N ARG A 123 -5.09 12.01 -5.16
CA ARG A 123 -6.53 12.08 -5.52
C ARG A 123 -7.17 13.43 -5.19
N GLY A 124 -6.39 14.45 -4.82
CA GLY A 124 -6.84 15.81 -4.55
C GLY A 124 -7.62 15.98 -3.24
N ARG A 125 -7.35 15.14 -2.23
CA ARG A 125 -8.05 15.17 -0.94
C ARG A 125 -7.11 15.47 0.21
N ALA A 126 -7.58 16.23 1.20
CA ALA A 126 -6.86 16.53 2.44
C ALA A 126 -7.16 15.51 3.56
N TYR A 127 -7.80 14.39 3.26
CA TYR A 127 -8.15 13.32 4.19
C TYR A 127 -8.14 11.96 3.51
N VAL A 128 -7.79 10.94 4.28
CA VAL A 128 -7.76 9.54 3.85
C VAL A 128 -9.16 8.93 3.88
N LEU A 129 -9.46 8.11 2.90
CA LEU A 129 -10.66 7.28 2.82
C LEU A 129 -10.31 5.79 2.99
N PRO A 130 -11.29 4.94 3.37
CA PRO A 130 -11.07 3.50 3.48
C PRO A 130 -10.47 2.88 2.22
N GLU A 131 -10.89 3.34 1.05
CA GLU A 131 -10.43 2.86 -0.25
C GLU A 131 -8.94 3.12 -0.48
N ASP A 132 -8.39 4.21 0.05
CA ASP A 132 -6.96 4.50 -0.09
C ASP A 132 -6.10 3.46 0.63
N MET A 133 -6.59 2.91 1.74
CA MET A 133 -5.92 1.82 2.45
C MET A 133 -6.10 0.46 1.77
N THR A 134 -7.31 0.18 1.29
CA THR A 134 -7.60 -1.11 0.63
C THR A 134 -6.86 -1.25 -0.69
N ASP A 135 -6.73 -0.18 -1.46
CA ASP A 135 -6.01 -0.17 -2.74
C ASP A 135 -4.51 -0.44 -2.58
N LEU A 136 -3.92 -0.05 -1.43
CA LEU A 136 -2.50 -0.23 -1.15
C LEU A 136 -2.17 -1.49 -0.33
N ALA A 137 -3.18 -2.16 0.22
CA ALA A 137 -2.97 -3.24 1.19
C ALA A 137 -2.09 -4.37 0.62
N ALA A 138 -2.33 -4.80 -0.61
CA ALA A 138 -1.52 -5.84 -1.25
C ALA A 138 -0.07 -5.39 -1.45
N ASP A 139 0.16 -4.18 -1.99
CA ASP A 139 1.50 -3.65 -2.24
C ASP A 139 2.32 -3.46 -0.97
N VAL A 140 1.66 -3.08 0.13
CA VAL A 140 2.32 -2.90 1.43
C VAL A 140 2.57 -4.22 2.15
N LEU A 141 1.68 -5.22 2.01
CA LEU A 141 1.73 -6.44 2.81
C LEU A 141 2.43 -7.61 2.12
N ARG A 142 2.36 -7.73 0.76
CA ARG A 142 2.81 -8.95 0.06
C ARG A 142 4.26 -9.35 0.31
N HIS A 143 5.16 -8.40 0.51
CA HIS A 143 6.58 -8.65 0.77
C HIS A 143 6.92 -8.80 2.25
N ARG A 144 5.91 -8.74 3.13
CA ARG A 144 6.02 -8.86 4.57
C ARG A 144 5.39 -10.12 5.13
N LEU A 145 4.74 -10.92 4.27
CA LEU A 145 4.22 -12.23 4.62
C LEU A 145 5.19 -13.31 4.15
N SER A 146 5.64 -14.13 5.09
CA SER A 146 6.35 -15.38 4.75
C SER A 146 5.32 -16.50 4.71
N LEU A 147 5.26 -17.16 3.57
CA LEU A 147 4.33 -18.26 3.35
C LEU A 147 4.88 -19.56 3.93
N SER A 148 3.99 -20.42 4.40
CA SER A 148 4.35 -21.77 4.82
C SER A 148 4.60 -22.68 3.60
N TYR A 149 5.16 -23.85 3.87
CA TYR A 149 5.36 -24.87 2.83
C TYR A 149 4.04 -25.37 2.25
N GLU A 150 3.01 -25.48 3.11
CA GLU A 150 1.65 -25.86 2.70
C GLU A 150 1.06 -24.83 1.71
N ALA A 151 1.25 -23.53 1.95
CA ALA A 151 0.78 -22.51 1.02
C ALA A 151 1.43 -22.66 -0.36
N LEU A 152 2.74 -22.89 -0.38
CA LEU A 152 3.50 -23.08 -1.63
C LEU A 152 3.05 -24.35 -2.37
N SER A 153 2.78 -25.43 -1.62
CA SER A 153 2.27 -26.70 -2.19
C SER A 153 0.89 -26.53 -2.81
N ASP A 154 0.03 -25.71 -2.19
CA ASP A 154 -1.34 -25.44 -2.68
C ASP A 154 -1.37 -24.35 -3.76
N GLY A 155 -0.21 -23.82 -4.17
CA GLY A 155 -0.11 -22.76 -5.18
C GLY A 155 -0.69 -21.41 -4.73
N LEU A 156 -0.79 -21.18 -3.41
CA LEU A 156 -1.27 -19.92 -2.86
C LEU A 156 -0.13 -18.90 -2.83
N ASP A 157 -0.46 -17.67 -3.19
CA ASP A 157 0.43 -16.52 -3.07
C ASP A 157 0.01 -15.58 -1.92
N ALA A 158 0.86 -14.59 -1.62
CA ALA A 158 0.60 -13.63 -0.57
C ALA A 158 -0.65 -12.78 -0.88
N ASP A 159 -0.89 -12.43 -2.14
CA ASP A 159 -2.02 -11.59 -2.55
C ASP A 159 -3.35 -12.30 -2.32
N ALA A 160 -3.43 -13.61 -2.58
CA ALA A 160 -4.62 -14.43 -2.29
C ALA A 160 -4.93 -14.47 -0.78
N LEU A 161 -3.91 -14.59 0.07
CA LEU A 161 -4.09 -14.57 1.54
C LEU A 161 -4.50 -13.18 2.04
N ILE A 162 -3.90 -12.12 1.52
CA ILE A 162 -4.26 -10.73 1.85
C ILE A 162 -5.72 -10.47 1.45
N ALA A 163 -6.14 -10.90 0.27
CA ALA A 163 -7.53 -10.76 -0.19
C ALA A 163 -8.53 -11.46 0.76
N ARG A 164 -8.20 -12.66 1.26
CA ARG A 164 -9.03 -13.36 2.26
C ARG A 164 -9.10 -12.61 3.58
N ILE A 165 -7.99 -12.04 4.06
CA ILE A 165 -7.97 -11.19 5.26
C ILE A 165 -8.86 -9.97 5.08
N MET A 166 -8.73 -9.25 3.97
CA MET A 166 -9.51 -8.06 3.68
C MET A 166 -11.01 -8.35 3.55
N ALA A 167 -11.39 -9.49 2.99
CA ALA A 167 -12.78 -9.93 2.88
C ALA A 167 -13.42 -10.18 4.26
N LYS A 168 -12.65 -10.59 5.27
CA LYS A 168 -13.12 -10.85 6.62
C LYS A 168 -13.07 -9.63 7.54
N ILE A 169 -12.17 -8.70 7.26
CA ILE A 169 -11.99 -7.46 8.04
C ILE A 169 -12.47 -6.29 7.17
N PRO A 170 -13.76 -5.97 7.19
CA PRO A 170 -14.29 -4.91 6.36
C PRO A 170 -13.73 -3.54 6.78
N ALA A 171 -13.48 -2.70 5.80
CA ALA A 171 -13.12 -1.32 6.03
C ALA A 171 -14.25 -0.56 6.77
N PRO A 172 -13.93 0.46 7.59
CA PRO A 172 -14.94 1.27 8.26
C PRO A 172 -15.92 1.89 7.25
N ALA A 173 -17.21 1.89 7.60
CA ALA A 173 -18.23 2.53 6.77
C ALA A 173 -18.08 4.07 6.82
N ARG A 174 -18.41 4.75 5.73
CA ARG A 174 -18.59 6.21 5.74
C ARG A 174 -19.96 6.57 6.33
N PRO A 175 -20.15 7.71 7.01
CA PRO A 175 -19.16 8.78 7.27
C PRO A 175 -18.22 8.44 8.42
N LEU A 176 -16.97 8.88 8.29
CA LEU A 176 -16.01 8.85 9.38
C LEU A 176 -16.38 9.99 10.34
N HIS A 177 -16.70 9.69 11.60
CA HIS A 177 -17.41 10.56 12.54
C HIS A 177 -16.75 11.93 12.83
N HIS A 178 -15.47 12.13 12.51
CA HIS A 178 -14.75 13.37 12.79
C HIS A 178 -14.77 14.41 11.67
N LEU A 179 -15.17 14.05 10.45
CA LEU A 179 -15.26 15.01 9.33
C LEU A 179 -16.45 15.97 9.47
N GLN A 180 -17.50 15.62 10.22
CA GLN A 180 -18.65 16.49 10.45
C GLN A 180 -18.35 17.66 11.37
N ASN A 181 -17.43 17.52 12.34
CA ASN A 181 -17.12 18.57 13.30
C ASN A 181 -16.10 19.62 12.77
N SER A 182 -15.25 19.26 11.82
CA SER A 182 -14.26 20.20 11.27
C SER A 182 -14.80 21.11 10.16
N LEU A 183 -15.88 20.70 9.49
CA LEU A 183 -16.56 21.53 8.48
C LEU A 183 -17.58 22.52 9.07
N GLY A 184 -18.09 22.22 10.29
CA GLY A 184 -19.06 23.11 10.99
C GLY A 184 -18.43 24.33 11.66
N THR A 185 -17.16 24.27 12.07
CA THR A 185 -16.51 25.36 12.84
C THR A 185 -15.88 26.46 11.99
N HIS A 186 -15.68 26.26 10.69
CA HIS A 186 -15.15 27.30 9.81
C HIS A 186 -16.22 28.24 9.22
N HIS A 187 -17.50 27.88 9.26
CA HIS A 187 -18.58 28.75 8.78
C HIS A 187 -19.10 29.75 9.83
N GLU A 188 -18.90 29.50 11.14
CA GLU A 188 -19.36 30.42 12.19
C GLU A 188 -18.36 31.54 12.53
N GLN A 189 -17.09 31.43 12.13
CA GLN A 189 -16.08 32.46 12.40
C GLN A 189 -15.94 33.51 11.28
N GLN A 190 -16.66 33.39 10.15
CA GLN A 190 -16.67 34.42 9.09
C GLN A 190 -17.94 35.26 9.06
N ALA A 191 -18.86 35.07 10.01
CA ALA A 191 -20.12 35.82 10.10
C ALA A 191 -20.25 36.68 11.41
N ALA A 192 -19.13 37.00 12.06
CA ALA A 192 -19.12 37.91 13.21
C ALA A 192 -18.16 39.06 12.98
#